data_4f8428eb7952ab6362a832a52d55fead
#
_entry.id   4f8428eb7952ab6362a832a52d55fead
#
_cell.length_a   1.000
_cell.length_b   1.000
_cell.length_c   1.000
_cell.angle_alpha   90.00
_cell.angle_beta   90.00
_cell.angle_gamma   90.00
#
_symmetry.space_group_name_H-M   'P 1'
#
loop_
_entity.id
_entity.type
_entity.pdbx_description
1 polymer ?
#
loop_
_entity_poly.entity_id
_entity_poly.type
_entity_poly.pdbx_seq_one_letter_code
_entity_poly.pdbx_strand_id
1 'polypeptide(L)'
;MATITQLSAFGVHGAESNCRLANLDLNKLYLPCKDSIVKEGAQVEPSEACCKAFKEVDLPCCCKHIPQDFEEVVSMAKFAYVAKKCSRPLESKSKCGSKLVHSLYLFVT
;
A
#
# COMPACT_ATOMS: atom_id res chain seq x y z
N MET A 1 29.54 -18.25 -0.18
CA MET A 1 28.96 -18.05 -0.18
C MET A 1 28.44 -17.73 -0.14
N ALA A 2 28.40 -17.65 -0.15
CA ALA A 2 27.64 -17.16 -0.14
C ALA A 2 27.05 -16.80 -0.05
N THR A 3 27.18 -16.73 -0.09
CA THR A 3 26.43 -16.30 -0.03
C THR A 3 25.80 -15.87 0.23
N ILE A 4 26.04 -15.78 0.18
CA ILE A 4 25.28 -15.32 0.27
C ILE A 4 24.73 -14.80 0.64
N THR A 5 24.86 -14.64 0.67
CA THR A 5 24.11 -14.08 0.89
C THR A 5 23.61 -13.48 1.09
N GLN A 6 23.76 -13.39 0.98
CA GLN A 6 23.07 -12.79 0.99
C GLN A 6 22.41 -12.41 1.18
N LEU A 7 22.62 -12.40 1.25
CA LEU A 7 21.77 -11.99 1.33
C LEU A 7 21.20 -11.61 1.70
N SER A 8 21.30 -11.51 1.78
CA SER A 8 20.53 -11.08 2.00
C SER A 8 20.12 -10.62 2.18
N ALA A 9 20.34 -10.66 2.17
CA ALA A 9 19.67 -10.19 2.18
C ALA A 9 19.22 -9.81 2.39
N PHE A 10 19.30 -9.61 2.52
CA PHE A 10 18.56 -9.17 2.53
C PHE A 10 18.02 -8.71 2.89
N GLY A 11 18.12 -8.53 3.05
CA GLY A 11 17.36 -7.97 3.28
C GLY A 11 17.23 -7.54 3.78
N VAL A 12 17.31 -7.28 4.01
CA VAL A 12 16.96 -6.92 4.44
C VAL A 12 16.98 -6.23 4.83
N HIS A 13 17.07 -5.82 5.14
CA HIS A 13 16.83 -5.17 5.50
C HIS A 13 16.68 -4.25 5.30
N GLY A 14 17.60 -4.14 5.72
CA GLY A 14 17.16 -2.86 5.45
C GLY A 14 16.20 -2.81 4.31
N ALA A 15 15.38 -3.67 4.33
CA ALA A 15 14.42 -3.79 3.27
C ALA A 15 13.66 -2.48 3.04
N GLU A 16 13.34 -1.77 4.11
CA GLU A 16 12.53 -0.58 3.93
C GLU A 16 13.28 0.53 3.23
N SER A 17 14.58 0.54 3.30
CA SER A 17 15.32 1.56 2.55
C SER A 17 15.40 1.24 1.07
N ASN A 18 14.95 0.06 0.70
CA ASN A 18 14.99 -0.42 -0.68
C ASN A 18 13.62 -0.48 -1.30
N CYS A 19 12.86 0.57 -1.20
CA CYS A 19 11.51 0.56 -1.71
C CYS A 19 11.46 0.67 -3.23
N ARG A 20 12.40 0.06 -3.92
CA ARG A 20 12.45 0.19 -5.37
C ARG A 20 11.39 -0.62 -6.09
N LEU A 21 10.72 -1.52 -5.39
CA LEU A 21 9.62 -2.25 -6.00
C LEU A 21 8.28 -1.58 -5.73
N ALA A 22 8.28 -0.41 -5.10
CA ALA A 22 7.03 0.24 -4.72
C ALA A 22 6.14 0.51 -5.93
N ASN A 23 6.71 0.95 -7.04
CA ASN A 23 5.89 1.22 -8.22
C ASN A 23 5.25 -0.05 -8.77
N LEU A 24 5.99 -1.14 -8.76
CA LEU A 24 5.43 -2.42 -9.19
C LEU A 24 4.36 -2.89 -8.23
N ASP A 25 4.60 -2.72 -6.93
CA ASP A 25 3.62 -3.11 -5.93
C ASP A 25 2.34 -2.30 -6.07
N LEU A 26 2.46 -0.99 -6.32
CA LEU A 26 1.28 -0.16 -6.52
C LEU A 26 0.48 -0.61 -7.74
N ASN A 27 1.16 -0.99 -8.80
CA ASN A 27 0.48 -1.52 -9.98
C ASN A 27 -0.21 -2.84 -9.67
N LYS A 28 0.43 -3.69 -8.87
CA LYS A 28 -0.20 -4.94 -8.46
C LYS A 28 -1.47 -4.71 -7.66
N LEU A 29 -1.46 -3.66 -6.83
CA LEU A 29 -2.65 -3.31 -6.07
C LEU A 29 -3.73 -2.70 -6.93
N TYR A 30 -3.35 -1.83 -7.85
CA TYR A 30 -4.33 -1.05 -8.56
C TYR A 30 -5.29 -1.91 -9.37
N LEU A 31 -4.77 -2.85 -10.14
CA LEU A 31 -5.63 -3.63 -11.03
C LEU A 31 -6.71 -4.40 -10.29
N PRO A 32 -6.39 -5.23 -9.28
CA PRO A 32 -7.44 -5.97 -8.60
C PRO A 32 -8.26 -5.14 -7.63
N CYS A 33 -7.74 -3.98 -7.20
CA CYS A 33 -8.42 -3.17 -6.20
C CYS A 33 -9.11 -1.95 -6.76
N LYS A 34 -9.02 -1.74 -8.06
CA LYS A 34 -9.43 -0.50 -8.70
C LYS A 34 -10.80 -0.02 -8.24
N ASP A 35 -11.80 -0.91 -8.32
CA ASP A 35 -13.16 -0.51 -8.01
C ASP A 35 -13.35 -0.10 -6.56
N SER A 36 -12.45 -0.55 -5.69
CA SER A 36 -12.56 -0.28 -4.26
C SER A 36 -11.76 0.94 -3.81
N ILE A 37 -10.87 1.45 -4.66
CA ILE A 37 -9.99 2.52 -4.22
C ILE A 37 -10.07 3.79 -5.05
N VAL A 38 -10.74 3.77 -6.22
CA VAL A 38 -10.83 4.98 -7.03
C VAL A 38 -11.71 6.01 -6.35
N LYS A 39 -11.42 7.28 -6.62
CA LYS A 39 -12.12 8.38 -5.97
C LYS A 39 -13.61 8.41 -6.26
N GLU A 40 -13.97 8.04 -7.47
CA GLU A 40 -15.35 8.18 -7.90
C GLU A 40 -16.19 7.03 -7.42
N GLY A 41 -17.45 7.34 -7.14
CA GLY A 41 -18.39 6.32 -6.74
C GLY A 41 -18.34 6.01 -5.26
N ALA A 42 -19.24 5.14 -4.85
CA ALA A 42 -19.35 4.76 -3.45
C ALA A 42 -18.22 3.80 -3.09
N GLN A 43 -18.01 3.62 -1.79
CA GLN A 43 -17.06 2.63 -1.31
C GLN A 43 -17.53 1.24 -1.70
N VAL A 44 -16.64 0.49 -2.34
CA VAL A 44 -16.89 -0.89 -2.73
C VAL A 44 -15.99 -1.80 -1.91
N GLU A 45 -16.55 -2.89 -1.41
CA GLU A 45 -15.77 -3.83 -0.62
C GLU A 45 -14.69 -4.48 -1.48
N PRO A 46 -13.51 -4.72 -0.93
CA PRO A 46 -12.45 -5.34 -1.72
C PRO A 46 -12.77 -6.80 -2.06
N SER A 47 -12.36 -7.20 -3.24
CA SER A 47 -12.49 -8.59 -3.67
C SER A 47 -11.39 -9.44 -3.02
N GLU A 48 -11.53 -10.75 -3.15
CA GLU A 48 -10.48 -11.65 -2.70
C GLU A 48 -9.15 -11.35 -3.39
N ALA A 49 -9.21 -11.09 -4.70
CA ALA A 49 -8.00 -10.78 -5.45
C ALA A 49 -7.34 -9.51 -4.95
N CYS A 50 -8.16 -8.52 -4.60
CA CYS A 50 -7.65 -7.28 -4.04
C CYS A 50 -6.95 -7.53 -2.71
N CYS A 51 -7.58 -8.27 -1.83
CA CYS A 51 -6.98 -8.56 -0.52
C CYS A 51 -5.71 -9.38 -0.65
N LYS A 52 -5.69 -10.31 -1.61
CA LYS A 52 -4.48 -11.08 -1.85
C LYS A 52 -3.33 -10.15 -2.25
N ALA A 53 -3.62 -9.19 -3.13
CA ALA A 53 -2.60 -8.24 -3.55
C ALA A 53 -2.10 -7.42 -2.35
N PHE A 54 -3.01 -6.97 -1.49
CA PHE A 54 -2.60 -6.22 -0.30
C PHE A 54 -1.70 -7.03 0.62
N LYS A 55 -1.90 -8.33 0.67
CA LYS A 55 -1.07 -9.18 1.52
C LYS A 55 0.30 -9.46 0.95
N GLU A 56 0.46 -9.28 -0.35
CA GLU A 56 1.70 -9.62 -1.03
C GLU A 56 2.65 -8.44 -1.20
N VAL A 57 2.18 -7.22 -1.00
CA VAL A 57 3.02 -6.05 -1.25
C VAL A 57 3.57 -5.50 0.05
N ASP A 58 4.60 -4.69 -0.09
CA ASP A 58 5.22 -4.00 1.05
C ASP A 58 4.48 -2.68 1.24
N LEU A 59 3.46 -2.70 2.08
CA LEU A 59 2.62 -1.51 2.27
C LEU A 59 3.38 -0.31 2.80
N PRO A 60 4.27 -0.47 3.80
CA PRO A 60 5.03 0.71 4.25
C PRO A 60 5.81 1.36 3.11
N CYS A 61 6.42 0.57 2.25
CA CYS A 61 7.12 1.13 1.11
C CYS A 61 6.16 1.77 0.12
N CYS A 62 5.03 1.11 -0.14
CA CYS A 62 4.03 1.70 -1.02
C CYS A 62 3.62 3.06 -0.51
N CYS A 63 3.34 3.17 0.78
CA CYS A 63 2.89 4.42 1.37
C CYS A 63 3.94 5.53 1.28
N LYS A 64 5.22 5.16 1.34
CA LYS A 64 6.30 6.16 1.26
C LYS A 64 6.50 6.67 -0.15
N HIS A 65 6.04 5.95 -1.14
CA HIS A 65 6.36 6.26 -2.54
C HIS A 65 5.11 6.35 -3.42
N ILE A 66 4.03 6.91 -2.87
CA ILE A 66 2.81 7.12 -3.65
C ILE A 66 3.05 8.27 -4.61
N PRO A 67 2.98 8.04 -5.93
CA PRO A 67 3.14 9.15 -6.86
C PRO A 67 1.93 10.07 -6.82
N GLN A 68 2.14 11.31 -7.21
CA GLN A 68 1.06 12.29 -7.21
C GLN A 68 -0.07 11.86 -8.15
N ASP A 69 0.26 11.33 -9.32
CA ASP A 69 -0.78 10.92 -10.26
C ASP A 69 -1.59 9.75 -9.74
N PHE A 70 -1.01 8.92 -8.87
CA PHE A 70 -1.77 7.86 -8.23
C PHE A 70 -2.86 8.47 -7.34
N GLU A 71 -2.50 9.52 -6.58
CA GLU A 71 -3.47 10.19 -5.71
C GLU A 71 -4.50 11.00 -6.49
N GLU A 72 -4.26 11.26 -7.75
CA GLU A 72 -5.26 11.95 -8.55
C GLU A 72 -6.45 11.06 -8.88
N VAL A 73 -6.24 9.75 -8.94
CA VAL A 73 -7.31 8.83 -9.28
C VAL A 73 -7.73 7.96 -8.10
N VAL A 74 -6.87 7.79 -7.11
CA VAL A 74 -7.13 6.91 -5.97
C VAL A 74 -7.41 7.74 -4.74
N SER A 75 -8.49 7.38 -4.03
CA SER A 75 -8.78 7.97 -2.73
C SER A 75 -7.93 7.29 -1.67
N MET A 76 -7.08 8.05 -1.01
CA MET A 76 -6.24 7.45 0.03
C MET A 76 -7.08 7.01 1.22
N ALA A 77 -8.23 7.64 1.45
CA ALA A 77 -9.14 7.16 2.49
C ALA A 77 -9.69 5.78 2.14
N LYS A 78 -10.07 5.59 0.87
CA LYS A 78 -10.54 4.27 0.44
C LYS A 78 -9.41 3.25 0.48
N PHE A 79 -8.21 3.67 0.12
CA PHE A 79 -7.03 2.81 0.18
C PHE A 79 -6.83 2.29 1.62
N ALA A 80 -6.92 3.18 2.60
CA ALA A 80 -6.77 2.80 3.99
C ALA A 80 -7.90 1.88 4.45
N TYR A 81 -9.12 2.17 4.01
CA TYR A 81 -10.27 1.32 4.32
C TYR A 81 -10.05 -0.10 3.81
N VAL A 82 -9.62 -0.21 2.55
CA VAL A 82 -9.40 -1.52 1.95
C VAL A 82 -8.27 -2.25 2.66
N ALA A 83 -7.20 -1.54 2.99
CA ALA A 83 -6.10 -2.15 3.73
C ALA A 83 -6.61 -2.77 5.04
N LYS A 84 -7.46 -2.04 5.76
CA LYS A 84 -8.01 -2.56 6.99
C LYS A 84 -8.91 -3.77 6.74
N LYS A 85 -9.76 -3.69 5.74
CA LYS A 85 -10.66 -4.79 5.43
C LYS A 85 -9.89 -6.04 4.99
N CYS A 86 -8.73 -5.87 4.42
CA CYS A 86 -7.90 -6.99 4.01
C CYS A 86 -6.92 -7.41 5.12
N SER A 87 -7.15 -6.96 6.34
CA SER A 87 -6.35 -7.33 7.51
C SER A 87 -4.90 -6.84 7.44
N ARG A 88 -4.69 -5.76 6.71
CA ARG A 88 -3.38 -5.11 6.62
C ARG A 88 -3.51 -3.61 6.93
N PRO A 89 -4.04 -3.25 8.12
CA PRO A 89 -4.29 -1.83 8.42
C PRO A 89 -2.99 -1.03 8.37
N LEU A 90 -3.12 0.20 7.89
CA LEU A 90 -1.99 1.12 7.87
C LEU A 90 -1.72 1.59 9.29
N GLU A 91 -0.46 1.87 9.58
CA GLU A 91 -0.07 2.32 10.91
C GLU A 91 -0.68 3.68 11.22
N SER A 92 -1.27 3.78 12.42
CA SER A 92 -1.79 5.04 12.90
C SER A 92 -0.66 6.06 13.00
N LYS A 93 -0.93 7.30 12.61
CA LYS A 93 0.00 8.41 12.68
C LYS A 93 1.15 8.33 11.69
N SER A 94 1.13 7.35 10.81
CA SER A 94 2.09 7.30 9.71
C SER A 94 1.48 8.00 8.50
N LYS A 95 2.33 8.30 7.54
CA LYS A 95 1.86 8.90 6.30
C LYS A 95 1.71 7.84 5.23
N CYS A 96 0.70 8.00 4.39
CA CYS A 96 0.58 7.21 3.19
C CYS A 96 0.30 8.18 2.06
N GLY A 97 1.27 8.32 1.17
CA GLY A 97 1.21 9.39 0.19
C GLY A 97 1.25 10.72 0.89
N SER A 98 0.40 11.62 0.50
CA SER A 98 0.34 12.95 1.10
C SER A 98 -0.55 13.01 2.34
N LYS A 99 -1.17 11.90 2.72
CA LYS A 99 -2.16 11.89 3.80
C LYS A 99 -1.60 11.25 5.05
N LEU A 100 -2.00 11.79 6.19
CA LEU A 100 -1.63 11.25 7.49
C LEU A 100 -2.71 10.27 7.93
N VAL A 101 -2.30 9.08 8.34
CA VAL A 101 -3.24 8.08 8.85
C VAL A 101 -3.63 8.48 10.26
N HIS A 102 -4.90 8.81 10.44
CA HIS A 102 -5.39 9.31 11.74
C HIS A 102 -5.67 8.16 12.69
N SER A 103 -6.31 7.15 12.22
CA SER A 103 -6.54 5.94 13.00
C SER A 103 -6.24 4.78 12.07
N LEU A 104 -6.71 3.60 12.42
CA LEU A 104 -6.33 2.41 11.66
C LEU A 104 -6.68 2.47 10.18
N TYR A 105 -7.64 3.32 9.82
CA TYR A 105 -8.11 3.33 8.44
C TYR A 105 -8.71 4.67 8.02
N LEU A 106 -8.50 5.69 8.81
CA LEU A 106 -9.00 7.02 8.46
C LEU A 106 -7.83 7.96 8.26
N PHE A 107 -7.96 8.83 7.29
CA PHE A 107 -6.94 9.85 7.02
C PHE A 107 -7.42 11.19 7.50
N VAL A 108 -6.48 11.97 8.01
CA VAL A 108 -6.71 13.37 8.31
C VAL A 108 -6.54 14.16 7.02
N THR A 109 -7.52 14.98 6.68
CA THR A 109 -7.47 15.77 5.46
C THR A 109 -6.99 17.19 5.70
#